data_c72656e4d35ad70ab9061ec7d6eeb090
#
_entry.id   c72656e4d35ad70ab9061ec7d6eeb090
#
_cell.length_a   1.000
_cell.length_b   1.000
_cell.length_c   1.000
_cell.angle_alpha   90.00
_cell.angle_beta   90.00
_cell.angle_gamma   90.00
#
_symmetry.space_group_name_H-M   'P 1'
#
loop_
_entity.id
_entity.type
_entity.pdbx_description
1 polymer ?
#
loop_
_entity_poly.entity_id
_entity_poly.type
_entity_poly.pdbx_seq_one_letter_code
_entity_poly.pdbx_strand_id
1 'polypeptide(L)'
;MAAATPGTTGKVEVRRTIAAPRERVFEAFARQEQMDRWMCRDAATHVIRYLQFDFRVGGGFMLDIRTPAGDIYIHRSTYTEIKRPEKIAFTWNLEHTDAAGHKVMQHPEDTIVTVELLERGKSTEVVLTHNLGAISEKERGDYQRGWTRCLEILAEAVEK
;
A
#
# COMPACT_ATOMS: atom_id res chain seq x y z
N MET A 1 -22.77 0.85 22.55
CA MET A 1 -22.36 0.70 22.34
C MET A 1 -21.78 0.52 21.82
N ALA A 2 -21.62 0.55 21.45
CA ALA A 2 -21.14 0.37 21.11
C ALA A 2 -20.49 0.39 20.47
N ALA A 3 -20.68 0.21 20.52
CA ALA A 3 -20.04 0.03 19.85
C ALA A 3 -19.21 0.60 19.12
N ALA A 4 -19.27 1.26 18.95
CA ALA A 4 -18.30 1.88 18.31
C ALA A 4 -16.99 1.48 18.55
N THR A 5 -16.93 0.84 19.47
CA THR A 5 -15.76 0.38 19.77
C THR A 5 -14.98 -0.24 18.72
N PRO A 6 -15.57 -0.98 17.81
CA PRO A 6 -14.77 -1.63 16.80
C PRO A 6 -13.98 -0.66 15.98
N GLY A 7 -14.39 0.55 15.90
CA GLY A 7 -13.67 1.47 15.07
C GLY A 7 -12.56 2.22 15.75
N THR A 8 -12.27 1.91 16.99
CA THR A 8 -11.34 2.73 17.70
C THR A 8 -9.91 2.55 17.29
N THR A 9 -9.52 1.39 16.76
CA THR A 9 -8.14 1.18 16.37
C THR A 9 -8.06 0.68 14.98
N GLY A 10 -8.15 1.54 14.05
CA GLY A 10 -8.00 1.17 12.65
C GLY A 10 -6.57 1.01 12.21
N LYS A 11 -5.67 0.63 13.11
CA LYS A 11 -4.28 0.46 12.76
C LYS A 11 -4.01 -0.96 12.29
N VAL A 12 -3.38 -1.08 11.13
CA VAL A 12 -2.92 -2.35 10.58
C VAL A 12 -1.41 -2.33 10.58
N GLU A 13 -0.79 -3.40 11.06
CA GLU A 13 0.66 -3.53 11.02
C GLU A 13 0.99 -4.88 10.43
N VAL A 14 1.85 -4.90 9.41
CA VAL A 14 2.32 -6.11 8.77
C VAL A 14 3.83 -6.06 8.72
N ARG A 15 4.48 -7.18 9.08
CA ARG A 15 5.93 -7.30 9.06
C ARG A 15 6.34 -8.45 8.18
N ARG A 16 7.46 -8.28 7.49
CA ARG A 16 8.03 -9.37 6.70
C ARG A 16 9.53 -9.15 6.55
N THR A 17 10.28 -10.23 6.76
CA THR A 17 11.72 -10.22 6.50
C THR A 17 11.97 -10.64 5.07
N ILE A 18 12.70 -9.80 4.33
CA ILE A 18 13.03 -10.02 2.93
C ILE A 18 14.52 -10.27 2.81
N ALA A 19 14.90 -11.30 2.07
CA ALA A 19 16.29 -11.68 1.89
C ALA A 19 16.97 -10.79 0.84
N ALA A 20 17.10 -9.52 1.16
CA ALA A 20 17.76 -8.53 0.32
C ALA A 20 18.20 -7.35 1.18
N PRO A 21 19.26 -6.64 0.77
CA PRO A 21 19.71 -5.48 1.54
C PRO A 21 18.71 -4.34 1.48
N ARG A 22 18.76 -3.50 2.50
CA ARG A 22 17.79 -2.41 2.68
C ARG A 22 17.71 -1.46 1.47
N GLU A 23 18.85 -1.16 0.87
CA GLU A 23 18.90 -0.29 -0.30
C GLU A 23 18.12 -0.88 -1.47
N ARG A 24 18.20 -2.18 -1.66
CA ARG A 24 17.48 -2.84 -2.73
C ARG A 24 15.98 -2.86 -2.49
N VAL A 25 15.58 -3.09 -1.24
CA VAL A 25 14.17 -3.04 -0.88
C VAL A 25 13.63 -1.62 -1.03
N PHE A 26 14.43 -0.62 -0.63
CA PHE A 26 14.04 0.77 -0.78
C PHE A 26 13.81 1.13 -2.26
N GLU A 27 14.69 0.67 -3.15
CA GLU A 27 14.54 0.95 -4.58
C GLU A 27 13.24 0.36 -5.15
N ALA A 28 12.74 -0.72 -4.56
CA ALA A 28 11.47 -1.30 -5.00
C ALA A 28 10.29 -0.36 -4.75
N PHE A 29 10.42 0.56 -3.80
CA PHE A 29 9.43 1.61 -3.55
C PHE A 29 9.73 2.89 -4.32
N ALA A 30 10.99 3.14 -4.64
CA ALA A 30 11.45 4.44 -5.14
C ALA A 30 11.40 4.57 -6.66
N ARG A 31 11.30 3.47 -7.37
CA ARG A 31 11.34 3.48 -8.84
C ARG A 31 10.05 2.90 -9.40
N GLN A 32 9.50 3.59 -10.39
CA GLN A 32 8.23 3.17 -10.99
C GLN A 32 8.28 1.76 -11.54
N GLU A 33 9.33 1.42 -12.29
CA GLU A 33 9.45 0.10 -12.90
C GLU A 33 9.63 -1.00 -11.86
N GLN A 34 10.17 -0.66 -10.69
CA GLN A 34 10.29 -1.61 -9.59
C GLN A 34 8.97 -1.77 -8.87
N MET A 35 8.31 -0.66 -8.56
CA MET A 35 7.02 -0.69 -7.88
C MET A 35 5.97 -1.41 -8.73
N ASP A 36 6.05 -1.28 -10.04
CA ASP A 36 5.12 -1.93 -10.95
C ASP A 36 5.15 -3.45 -10.86
N ARG A 37 6.20 -4.02 -10.31
CA ARG A 37 6.33 -5.47 -10.18
C ARG A 37 5.54 -6.03 -9.01
N TRP A 38 5.20 -5.21 -8.02
CA TRP A 38 4.57 -5.75 -6.82
C TRP A 38 3.33 -4.98 -6.35
N MET A 39 3.25 -3.68 -6.60
CA MET A 39 2.13 -2.90 -6.08
C MET A 39 0.84 -3.26 -6.79
N CYS A 40 -0.16 -3.72 -6.02
CA CYS A 40 -1.46 -4.11 -6.53
C CYS A 40 -1.41 -5.21 -7.59
N ARG A 41 -0.40 -6.04 -7.55
CA ARG A 41 -0.20 -7.13 -8.50
C ARG A 41 -0.72 -8.45 -7.93
N ASP A 42 -2.00 -8.50 -7.66
CA ASP A 42 -2.65 -9.73 -7.24
C ASP A 42 -3.43 -10.31 -8.41
N ALA A 43 -3.80 -11.61 -8.31
CA ALA A 43 -4.59 -12.27 -9.33
C ALA A 43 -5.94 -11.61 -9.57
N ALA A 44 -6.47 -10.93 -8.56
CA ALA A 44 -7.79 -10.31 -8.64
C ALA A 44 -7.77 -8.88 -9.17
N THR A 45 -6.59 -8.29 -9.33
CA THR A 45 -6.49 -6.90 -9.78
C THR A 45 -5.38 -6.73 -10.79
N HIS A 46 -5.54 -5.76 -11.66
CA HIS A 46 -4.52 -5.43 -12.66
C HIS A 46 -4.27 -3.94 -12.64
N VAL A 47 -3.04 -3.56 -12.44
CA VAL A 47 -2.64 -2.16 -12.63
C VAL A 47 -2.55 -1.94 -14.12
N ILE A 48 -3.42 -1.09 -14.62
CA ILE A 48 -3.44 -0.79 -16.06
C ILE A 48 -2.31 0.16 -16.39
N ARG A 49 -2.11 1.16 -15.55
CA ARG A 49 -1.08 2.15 -15.81
C ARG A 49 -0.87 3.03 -14.58
N TYR A 50 0.28 3.66 -14.54
CA TYR A 50 0.55 4.71 -13.59
C TYR A 50 0.12 6.03 -14.19
N LEU A 51 -0.78 6.72 -13.52
CA LEU A 51 -1.23 8.05 -13.93
C LEU A 51 -0.26 9.12 -13.46
N GLN A 52 0.49 8.80 -12.41
CA GLN A 52 1.52 9.70 -11.86
C GLN A 52 2.53 8.86 -11.08
N PHE A 53 3.79 9.24 -11.14
CA PHE A 53 4.82 8.68 -10.28
C PHE A 53 5.93 9.73 -10.11
N ASP A 54 6.05 10.26 -8.89
CA ASP A 54 7.03 11.30 -8.57
C ASP A 54 7.52 11.03 -7.15
N PHE A 55 8.67 10.37 -7.03
CA PHE A 55 9.18 9.93 -5.74
C PHE A 55 9.95 11.05 -5.05
N ARG A 56 9.22 11.95 -4.41
CA ARG A 56 9.76 13.03 -3.57
C ARG A 56 8.67 13.47 -2.61
N VAL A 57 9.05 14.07 -1.52
CA VAL A 57 8.08 14.63 -0.56
C VAL A 57 7.26 15.68 -1.30
N GLY A 58 5.94 15.58 -1.20
CA GLY A 58 5.03 16.44 -1.94
C GLY A 58 4.67 15.89 -3.32
N GLY A 59 5.47 14.96 -3.85
CA GLY A 59 5.09 14.21 -5.04
C GLY A 59 4.22 13.03 -4.65
N GLY A 60 4.02 12.09 -5.55
CA GLY A 60 3.18 10.95 -5.23
C GLY A 60 3.04 9.99 -6.38
N PHE A 61 2.16 9.02 -6.20
CA PHE A 61 1.83 8.09 -7.28
C PHE A 61 0.33 7.91 -7.38
N MET A 62 -0.13 7.63 -8.59
CA MET A 62 -1.55 7.43 -8.87
C MET A 62 -1.67 6.25 -9.80
N LEU A 63 -2.55 5.32 -9.47
CA LEU A 63 -2.72 4.07 -10.21
C LEU A 63 -4.14 3.93 -10.72
N ASP A 64 -4.27 3.45 -11.98
CA ASP A 64 -5.53 3.03 -12.55
C ASP A 64 -5.56 1.50 -12.45
N ILE A 65 -6.39 0.97 -11.59
CA ILE A 65 -6.47 -0.45 -11.29
C ILE A 65 -7.83 -0.97 -11.76
N ARG A 66 -7.81 -2.10 -12.46
CA ARG A 66 -9.03 -2.71 -12.98
C ARG A 66 -9.17 -4.14 -12.47
N THR A 67 -10.41 -4.59 -12.39
CA THR A 67 -10.70 -5.98 -12.06
C THR A 67 -11.33 -6.67 -13.29
N PRO A 68 -11.30 -8.01 -13.34
CA PRO A 68 -11.95 -8.72 -14.44
C PRO A 68 -13.45 -8.45 -14.52
N ALA A 69 -14.09 -8.11 -13.41
CA ALA A 69 -15.52 -7.82 -13.39
C ALA A 69 -15.85 -6.42 -13.92
N GLY A 70 -14.84 -5.59 -14.18
CA GLY A 70 -15.06 -4.25 -14.70
C GLY A 70 -15.04 -3.14 -13.67
N ASP A 71 -14.68 -3.45 -12.43
CA ASP A 71 -14.53 -2.41 -11.40
C ASP A 71 -13.26 -1.60 -11.65
N ILE A 72 -13.33 -0.32 -11.36
CA ILE A 72 -12.22 0.60 -11.52
C ILE A 72 -11.84 1.16 -10.17
N TYR A 73 -10.56 1.08 -9.83
CA TYR A 73 -10.03 1.69 -8.61
C TYR A 73 -8.99 2.72 -8.99
N ILE A 74 -9.16 3.94 -8.53
CA ILE A 74 -8.13 4.97 -8.68
C ILE A 74 -7.49 5.17 -7.32
N HIS A 75 -6.22 4.84 -7.25
CA HIS A 75 -5.44 4.93 -6.02
C HIS A 75 -4.54 6.16 -6.08
N ARG A 76 -4.62 7.00 -5.05
CA ARG A 76 -3.82 8.22 -4.96
C ARG A 76 -3.00 8.21 -3.69
N SER A 77 -1.74 8.54 -3.82
CA SER A 77 -0.84 8.68 -2.67
C SER A 77 0.05 9.89 -2.85
N THR A 78 0.29 10.59 -1.76
CA THR A 78 1.26 11.69 -1.71
C THR A 78 2.32 11.32 -0.69
N TYR A 79 3.59 11.44 -1.06
CA TYR A 79 4.69 11.14 -0.13
C TYR A 79 4.79 12.27 0.89
N THR A 80 4.73 11.90 2.16
CA THR A 80 4.83 12.85 3.28
C THR A 80 6.19 12.78 3.95
N GLU A 81 6.88 11.65 3.84
CA GLU A 81 8.21 11.50 4.41
C GLU A 81 9.02 10.51 3.58
N ILE A 82 10.26 10.85 3.29
CA ILE A 82 11.19 9.94 2.62
C ILE A 82 12.53 10.09 3.32
N LYS A 83 13.00 9.01 3.94
CA LYS A 83 14.29 8.98 4.60
C LYS A 83 15.04 7.75 4.08
N ARG A 84 15.87 7.96 3.08
CA ARG A 84 16.59 6.88 2.38
C ARG A 84 17.69 6.31 3.26
N PRO A 85 17.82 5.02 3.37
CA PRO A 85 16.95 3.94 2.87
C PRO A 85 16.06 3.36 3.99
N GLU A 86 15.68 4.16 4.95
CA GLU A 86 15.08 3.69 6.21
C GLU A 86 13.55 3.77 6.27
N LYS A 87 12.96 4.78 5.64
CA LYS A 87 11.55 5.05 5.90
C LYS A 87 10.89 5.80 4.74
N ILE A 88 9.65 5.41 4.47
CA ILE A 88 8.79 6.08 3.49
C ILE A 88 7.41 6.19 4.11
N ALA A 89 6.78 7.36 4.02
CA ALA A 89 5.40 7.52 4.45
C ALA A 89 4.62 8.21 3.34
N PHE A 90 3.40 7.76 3.13
CA PHE A 90 2.56 8.33 2.09
C PHE A 90 1.08 8.23 2.49
N THR A 91 0.28 9.12 1.90
CA THR A 91 -1.17 9.06 2.10
C THR A 91 -1.75 7.94 1.25
N TRP A 92 -2.94 7.50 1.62
CA TRP A 92 -3.63 6.43 0.92
C TRP A 92 -5.07 6.86 0.70
N ASN A 93 -5.48 6.94 -0.54
CA ASN A 93 -6.85 7.26 -0.91
C ASN A 93 -7.25 6.37 -2.07
N LEU A 94 -8.41 5.75 -1.97
CA LEU A 94 -8.88 4.81 -2.97
C LEU A 94 -10.31 5.17 -3.37
N GLU A 95 -10.52 5.45 -4.65
CA GLU A 95 -11.86 5.64 -5.19
C GLU A 95 -12.24 4.38 -5.96
N HIS A 96 -13.44 3.92 -5.75
CA HIS A 96 -13.95 2.72 -6.41
C HIS A 96 -15.17 3.09 -7.24
N THR A 97 -15.15 2.72 -8.52
CA THR A 97 -16.32 2.80 -9.39
C THR A 97 -16.66 1.38 -9.79
N ASP A 98 -17.86 0.93 -9.49
CA ASP A 98 -18.26 -0.44 -9.79
C ASP A 98 -18.50 -0.63 -11.28
N ALA A 99 -18.72 -1.88 -11.69
CA ALA A 99 -18.90 -2.22 -13.12
C ALA A 99 -20.12 -1.54 -13.75
N ALA A 100 -21.07 -1.11 -12.94
CA ALA A 100 -22.26 -0.41 -13.41
C ALA A 100 -22.04 1.11 -13.50
N GLY A 101 -20.87 1.60 -13.09
CA GLY A 101 -20.53 3.01 -13.16
C GLY A 101 -20.86 3.81 -11.90
N HIS A 102 -21.24 3.13 -10.81
CA HIS A 102 -21.57 3.81 -9.57
C HIS A 102 -20.33 4.01 -8.71
N LYS A 103 -20.16 5.21 -8.18
CA LYS A 103 -19.07 5.48 -7.25
C LYS A 103 -19.39 4.90 -5.88
N VAL A 104 -18.42 4.14 -5.35
CA VAL A 104 -18.52 3.55 -4.02
C VAL A 104 -17.37 4.12 -3.23
N MET A 105 -17.63 5.15 -2.43
CA MET A 105 -16.58 5.76 -1.63
C MET A 105 -16.22 4.89 -0.45
N GLN A 106 -14.96 4.69 -0.24
CA GLN A 106 -14.49 3.91 0.90
C GLN A 106 -14.23 4.81 2.10
N HIS A 107 -13.44 5.84 1.90
CA HIS A 107 -13.08 6.76 2.97
C HIS A 107 -13.07 8.17 2.44
N PRO A 108 -13.69 9.14 3.14
CA PRO A 108 -13.72 10.52 2.67
C PRO A 108 -12.39 11.25 2.86
N GLU A 109 -11.51 10.74 3.71
CA GLU A 109 -10.25 11.39 4.02
C GLU A 109 -9.07 10.47 3.72
N ASP A 110 -7.92 11.08 3.46
CA ASP A 110 -6.69 10.31 3.28
C ASP A 110 -6.30 9.64 4.59
N THR A 111 -5.79 8.43 4.46
CA THR A 111 -5.18 7.72 5.58
C THR A 111 -3.67 7.67 5.34
N ILE A 112 -2.91 7.22 6.32
CA ILE A 112 -1.43 7.26 6.24
C ILE A 112 -0.85 5.86 6.30
N VAL A 113 0.04 5.58 5.37
CA VAL A 113 0.85 4.35 5.36
C VAL A 113 2.29 4.74 5.65
N THR A 114 2.91 4.02 6.58
CA THR A 114 4.32 4.20 6.91
C THR A 114 5.05 2.88 6.69
N VAL A 115 6.16 2.94 6.00
CA VAL A 115 7.00 1.76 5.74
C VAL A 115 8.36 2.02 6.35
N GLU A 116 8.77 1.16 7.28
CA GLU A 116 10.09 1.23 7.87
C GLU A 116 10.90 0.02 7.41
N LEU A 117 12.14 0.27 7.04
CA LEU A 117 13.05 -0.77 6.57
C LEU A 117 14.16 -0.93 7.60
N LEU A 118 14.12 -2.04 8.33
CA LEU A 118 15.07 -2.30 9.42
C LEU A 118 16.11 -3.29 8.95
N GLU A 119 17.37 -2.92 9.09
CA GLU A 119 18.47 -3.78 8.67
C GLU A 119 18.62 -4.97 9.62
N ARG A 120 18.64 -6.15 9.06
CA ARG A 120 18.80 -7.40 9.80
C ARG A 120 19.88 -8.24 9.13
N GLY A 121 21.16 -7.88 9.36
CA GLY A 121 22.25 -8.51 8.66
C GLY A 121 22.16 -8.25 7.16
N LYS A 122 22.07 -9.30 6.38
CA LYS A 122 21.93 -9.19 4.91
C LYS A 122 20.50 -9.11 4.48
N SER A 123 19.55 -9.18 5.41
CA SER A 123 18.14 -9.13 5.14
C SER A 123 17.56 -7.80 5.64
N THR A 124 16.32 -7.54 5.28
CA THR A 124 15.61 -6.35 5.71
C THR A 124 14.26 -6.77 6.30
N GLU A 125 13.96 -6.26 7.47
CA GLU A 125 12.62 -6.43 8.01
C GLU A 125 11.80 -5.20 7.59
N VAL A 126 10.75 -5.45 6.83
CA VAL A 126 9.81 -4.40 6.40
C VAL A 126 8.69 -4.36 7.41
N VAL A 127 8.47 -3.19 7.99
CA VAL A 127 7.36 -2.95 8.91
C VAL A 127 6.44 -1.93 8.26
N LEU A 128 5.26 -2.38 7.85
CA LEU A 128 4.29 -1.52 7.21
C LEU A 128 3.15 -1.27 8.18
N THR A 129 2.83 -0.02 8.42
CA THR A 129 1.74 0.40 9.28
C THR A 129 0.79 1.25 8.48
N HIS A 130 -0.51 0.93 8.54
CA HIS A 130 -1.54 1.72 7.90
C HIS A 130 -2.50 2.20 8.97
N ASN A 131 -2.53 3.51 9.17
CA ASN A 131 -3.42 4.11 10.17
C ASN A 131 -4.70 4.55 9.46
N LEU A 132 -5.76 3.79 9.68
CA LEU A 132 -7.02 3.98 8.97
C LEU A 132 -8.05 4.76 9.76
N GLY A 133 -7.76 5.09 11.02
CA GLY A 133 -8.72 5.75 11.87
C GLY A 133 -9.82 4.79 12.30
N ALA A 134 -11.04 5.28 12.40
CA ALA A 134 -12.16 4.46 12.88
C ALA A 134 -12.71 3.60 11.74
N ILE A 135 -12.51 2.30 11.83
CA ILE A 135 -13.01 1.34 10.84
C ILE A 135 -13.55 0.10 11.56
N SER A 136 -14.30 -0.71 10.83
CA SER A 136 -14.82 -1.96 11.39
C SER A 136 -13.73 -3.01 11.44
N GLU A 137 -13.93 -4.04 12.25
CA GLU A 137 -13.01 -5.16 12.31
C GLU A 137 -12.92 -5.89 10.98
N LYS A 138 -14.01 -5.94 10.23
CA LYS A 138 -14.01 -6.57 8.92
C LYS A 138 -13.09 -5.80 7.97
N GLU A 139 -13.20 -4.48 7.94
CA GLU A 139 -12.32 -3.66 7.10
C GLU A 139 -10.86 -3.79 7.51
N ARG A 140 -10.62 -3.78 8.83
CA ARG A 140 -9.25 -3.93 9.32
C ARG A 140 -8.66 -5.26 8.86
N GLY A 141 -9.43 -6.33 8.95
CA GLY A 141 -8.99 -7.64 8.49
C GLY A 141 -8.74 -7.69 6.99
N ASP A 142 -9.56 -7.00 6.21
CA ASP A 142 -9.37 -6.93 4.75
C ASP A 142 -8.06 -6.22 4.41
N TYR A 143 -7.78 -5.10 5.08
CA TYR A 143 -6.52 -4.39 4.85
C TYR A 143 -5.32 -5.22 5.33
N GLN A 144 -5.47 -5.93 6.45
CA GLN A 144 -4.41 -6.79 6.97
C GLN A 144 -4.04 -7.85 5.94
N ARG A 145 -5.02 -8.50 5.37
CA ARG A 145 -4.79 -9.54 4.34
C ARG A 145 -4.20 -8.95 3.07
N GLY A 146 -4.70 -7.80 2.67
CA GLY A 146 -4.20 -7.12 1.46
C GLY A 146 -2.74 -6.74 1.58
N TRP A 147 -2.37 -6.14 2.70
CA TRP A 147 -0.97 -5.74 2.90
C TRP A 147 -0.06 -6.95 3.09
N THR A 148 -0.56 -8.00 3.77
CA THR A 148 0.22 -9.23 3.91
C THR A 148 0.56 -9.80 2.54
N ARG A 149 -0.43 -9.90 1.66
CA ARG A 149 -0.21 -10.40 0.31
C ARG A 149 0.71 -9.49 -0.49
N CYS A 150 0.55 -8.18 -0.31
CA CYS A 150 1.39 -7.19 -0.98
C CYS A 150 2.87 -7.38 -0.63
N LEU A 151 3.17 -7.57 0.65
CA LEU A 151 4.55 -7.79 1.08
C LEU A 151 5.11 -9.13 0.63
N GLU A 152 4.26 -10.14 0.48
CA GLU A 152 4.69 -11.41 -0.11
C GLU A 152 5.14 -11.23 -1.54
N ILE A 153 4.35 -10.50 -2.32
CA ILE A 153 4.69 -10.23 -3.72
C ILE A 153 5.94 -9.36 -3.83
N LEU A 154 6.07 -8.38 -2.95
CA LEU A 154 7.26 -7.55 -2.87
C LEU A 154 8.49 -8.41 -2.62
N ALA A 155 8.41 -9.32 -1.66
CA ALA A 155 9.53 -10.21 -1.36
C ALA A 155 9.92 -11.03 -2.57
N GLU A 156 8.95 -11.62 -3.26
CA GLU A 156 9.22 -12.39 -4.47
C GLU A 156 9.93 -11.55 -5.53
N ALA A 157 9.49 -10.31 -5.70
CA ALA A 157 10.06 -9.42 -6.72
C ALA A 157 11.49 -9.02 -6.41
N VAL A 158 11.79 -8.82 -5.13
CA VAL A 158 13.09 -8.30 -4.70
C VAL A 158 14.12 -9.41 -4.50
N GLU A 159 13.69 -10.58 -4.06
CA GLU A 159 14.59 -11.69 -3.77
C GLU A 159 15.11 -12.42 -5.00
N LYS A 160 14.55 -12.16 -6.14
CA LYS A 160 14.98 -12.80 -7.39
C LYS A 160 16.21 -12.16 -8.00
#